data_af641d4812d1cf713386aae89e4350fb
#
_entry.id   af641d4812d1cf713386aae89e4350fb
#
_cell.length_a   1.000
_cell.length_b   1.000
_cell.length_c   1.000
_cell.angle_alpha   90.00
_cell.angle_beta   90.00
_cell.angle_gamma   90.00
#
_symmetry.space_group_name_H-M   'P 1'
#
loop_
_entity.id
_entity.type
_entity.pdbx_description
1 polymer ?
#
loop_
_entity_poly.entity_id
_entity_poly.type
_entity_poly.pdbx_seq_one_letter_code
_entity_poly.pdbx_strand_id
1 'polypeptide(L)'
;TLKLAMTVKKQLLKEGYNVLMVRESDDAQLDNIARTVFANNNADYHIALHYDSTSSNKGAFYISVPNNNKYRSMYPVSKNWKKHNNLGKNLVNGMRSAGVKIYGSGSMAIDLTQTSYSTIPSVDLEVGDKRSDHSSKTLKKIAIGIGKGLNKIK
;
A
#
# COMPACT_ATOMS: atom_id res chain seq x y z
N THR A 1 -7.97 -10.10 2.19
CA THR A 1 -7.05 -8.96 2.53
C THR A 1 -6.76 -8.84 4.01
N LEU A 2 -7.72 -9.14 4.89
CA LEU A 2 -7.48 -9.07 6.33
C LEU A 2 -6.35 -10.02 6.78
N LYS A 3 -6.35 -11.24 6.29
CA LYS A 3 -5.29 -12.22 6.58
C LYS A 3 -3.91 -11.71 6.15
N LEU A 4 -3.83 -11.09 4.97
CA LEU A 4 -2.62 -10.44 4.49
C LEU A 4 -2.20 -9.31 5.43
N ALA A 5 -3.13 -8.42 5.78
CA ALA A 5 -2.84 -7.29 6.67
C ALA A 5 -2.34 -7.76 8.04
N MET A 6 -2.91 -8.81 8.59
CA MET A 6 -2.44 -9.39 9.86
C MET A 6 -1.04 -9.99 9.74
N THR A 7 -0.73 -10.62 8.60
CA THR A 7 0.62 -11.14 8.32
C THR A 7 1.63 -10.01 8.22
N VAL A 8 1.27 -8.91 7.54
CA VAL A 8 2.10 -7.71 7.43
C VAL A 8 2.32 -7.08 8.80
N LYS A 9 1.25 -6.92 9.59
CA LYS A 9 1.34 -6.40 10.97
C LYS A 9 2.36 -7.18 11.79
N LYS A 10 2.25 -8.51 11.78
CA LYS A 10 3.16 -9.38 12.54
C LYS A 10 4.62 -9.18 12.12
N GLN A 11 4.87 -9.09 10.82
CA GLN A 11 6.21 -8.88 10.28
C GLN A 11 6.78 -7.52 10.69
N LEU A 12 5.98 -6.46 10.54
CA LEU A 12 6.42 -5.09 10.86
C LEU A 12 6.67 -4.90 12.35
N LEU A 13 5.83 -5.48 13.21
CA LEU A 13 6.06 -5.46 14.66
C LEU A 13 7.39 -6.14 15.01
N LYS A 14 7.70 -7.26 14.36
CA LYS A 14 8.96 -7.97 14.55
C LYS A 14 10.17 -7.13 14.13
N GLU A 15 10.00 -6.25 13.14
CA GLU A 15 11.05 -5.35 12.68
C GLU A 15 11.12 -4.01 13.45
N GLY A 16 10.31 -3.85 14.50
CA GLY A 16 10.35 -2.69 15.38
C GLY A 16 9.41 -1.54 15.01
N TYR A 17 8.53 -1.73 14.04
CA TYR A 17 7.53 -0.72 13.71
C TYR A 17 6.35 -0.79 14.66
N ASN A 18 5.73 0.36 14.95
CA ASN A 18 4.41 0.42 15.53
C ASN A 18 3.37 0.28 14.41
N VAL A 19 2.34 -0.51 14.61
CA VAL A 19 1.35 -0.80 13.56
C VAL A 19 -0.05 -0.53 14.10
N LEU A 20 -0.76 0.37 13.42
CA LEU A 20 -2.18 0.60 13.65
C LEU A 20 -2.97 -0.05 12.51
N MET A 21 -3.96 -0.84 12.87
CA MET A 21 -4.88 -1.45 11.91
C MET A 21 -6.12 -0.58 11.80
N VAL A 22 -6.52 -0.22 10.58
CA VAL A 22 -7.78 0.49 10.35
C VAL A 22 -8.97 -0.42 10.66
N ARG A 23 -8.81 -1.72 10.43
CA ARG A 23 -9.75 -2.74 10.93
C ARG A 23 -9.00 -3.99 11.34
N GLU A 24 -9.54 -4.70 12.32
CA GLU A 24 -8.98 -5.97 12.81
C GLU A 24 -9.98 -7.12 12.65
N SER A 25 -11.16 -6.86 12.11
CA SER A 25 -12.18 -7.88 11.83
C SER A 25 -12.82 -7.60 10.46
N ASP A 26 -13.46 -8.62 9.89
CA ASP A 26 -14.18 -8.49 8.63
C ASP A 26 -15.46 -7.68 8.75
N ASP A 27 -15.98 -7.53 9.97
CA ASP A 27 -17.22 -6.77 10.23
C ASP A 27 -17.00 -5.27 10.30
N ALA A 28 -15.75 -4.83 10.52
CA ALA A 28 -15.44 -3.41 10.62
C ALA A 28 -15.51 -2.75 9.24
N GLN A 29 -16.28 -1.66 9.14
CA GLN A 29 -16.42 -0.91 7.90
C GLN A 29 -16.18 0.58 8.14
N LEU A 30 -15.23 1.13 7.38
CA LEU A 30 -14.97 2.57 7.32
C LEU A 30 -14.87 2.97 5.85
N ASP A 31 -15.43 4.12 5.50
CA ASP A 31 -15.28 4.65 4.14
C ASP A 31 -13.82 5.12 3.89
N ASN A 32 -13.49 5.37 2.62
CA ASN A 32 -12.12 5.72 2.23
C ASN A 32 -11.65 7.05 2.82
N ILE A 33 -12.54 8.01 3.00
CA ILE A 33 -12.20 9.30 3.62
C ILE A 33 -11.90 9.08 5.11
N ALA A 34 -12.76 8.37 5.81
CA ALA A 34 -12.58 8.08 7.24
C ALA A 34 -11.26 7.34 7.52
N ARG A 35 -10.93 6.35 6.69
CA ARG A 35 -9.65 5.62 6.79
C ARG A 35 -8.46 6.55 6.61
N THR A 36 -8.54 7.42 5.63
CA THR A 36 -7.47 8.37 5.32
C THR A 36 -7.27 9.39 6.43
N VAL A 37 -8.36 9.95 6.96
CA VAL A 37 -8.31 10.90 8.08
C VAL A 37 -7.75 10.23 9.34
N PHE A 38 -8.17 9.00 9.61
CA PHE A 38 -7.63 8.24 10.74
C PHE A 38 -6.12 8.07 10.62
N ALA A 39 -5.64 7.69 9.44
CA ALA A 39 -4.20 7.53 9.20
C ALA A 39 -3.45 8.86 9.33
N ASN A 40 -3.99 9.94 8.75
CA ASN A 40 -3.39 11.28 8.85
C ASN A 40 -3.15 11.71 10.28
N ASN A 41 -4.08 11.37 11.18
CA ASN A 41 -4.05 11.81 12.57
C ASN A 41 -3.24 10.90 13.50
N ASN A 42 -2.89 9.68 13.07
CA ASN A 42 -2.35 8.67 13.97
C ASN A 42 -1.09 7.96 13.48
N ALA A 43 -0.63 8.21 12.26
CA ALA A 43 0.47 7.45 11.68
C ALA A 43 1.43 8.31 10.88
N ASP A 44 2.61 7.76 10.60
CA ASP A 44 3.63 8.38 9.75
C ASP A 44 3.51 7.93 8.29
N TYR A 45 2.96 6.74 8.07
CA TYR A 45 2.73 6.15 6.74
C TYR A 45 1.37 5.47 6.71
N HIS A 46 0.71 5.54 5.56
CA HIS A 46 -0.55 4.83 5.35
C HIS A 46 -0.40 3.87 4.17
N ILE A 47 -0.59 2.58 4.42
CA ILE A 47 -0.51 1.55 3.39
C ILE A 47 -1.84 0.81 3.36
N ALA A 48 -2.56 0.92 2.24
CA ALA A 48 -3.77 0.15 1.98
C ALA A 48 -3.41 -1.08 1.15
N LEU A 49 -3.89 -2.24 1.55
CA LEU A 49 -3.59 -3.52 0.89
C LEU A 49 -4.83 -4.05 0.19
N HIS A 50 -4.70 -4.35 -1.09
CA HIS A 50 -5.80 -4.83 -1.94
C HIS A 50 -5.34 -5.96 -2.85
N TYR A 51 -6.32 -6.73 -3.33
CA TYR A 51 -6.18 -7.59 -4.49
C TYR A 51 -6.97 -6.96 -5.63
N ASP A 52 -6.33 -6.82 -6.79
CA ASP A 52 -6.97 -6.27 -7.98
C ASP A 52 -8.17 -7.15 -8.40
N SER A 53 -9.16 -6.54 -9.03
CA SER A 53 -10.41 -7.24 -9.40
C SER A 53 -10.26 -8.19 -10.59
N THR A 54 -9.12 -8.19 -11.27
CA THR A 54 -8.88 -9.08 -12.40
C THR A 54 -8.68 -10.53 -11.98
N SER A 55 -8.64 -11.45 -12.96
CA SER A 55 -8.43 -12.88 -12.75
C SER A 55 -7.36 -13.43 -13.68
N SER A 56 -6.33 -12.63 -13.97
CA SER A 56 -5.25 -12.96 -14.90
C SER A 56 -3.97 -13.48 -14.23
N ASN A 57 -3.99 -13.64 -12.91
CA ASN A 57 -2.80 -13.94 -12.11
C ASN A 57 -1.75 -12.85 -12.23
N LYS A 58 -2.21 -11.61 -12.16
CA LYS A 58 -1.40 -10.41 -12.24
C LYS A 58 -0.50 -10.28 -11.01
N GLY A 59 0.71 -9.78 -11.20
CA GLY A 59 1.63 -9.48 -10.10
C GLY A 59 1.25 -8.22 -9.33
N ALA A 60 2.07 -7.87 -8.34
CA ALA A 60 1.85 -6.71 -7.48
C ALA A 60 2.23 -5.40 -8.17
N PHE A 61 1.57 -4.31 -7.78
CA PHE A 61 1.90 -2.95 -8.21
C PHE A 61 1.35 -1.95 -7.22
N TYR A 62 1.84 -0.73 -7.27
CA TYR A 62 1.25 0.35 -6.47
C TYR A 62 0.47 1.31 -7.37
N ILE A 63 -0.50 1.98 -6.78
CA ILE A 63 -1.24 3.04 -7.47
C ILE A 63 -0.45 4.34 -7.32
N SER A 64 0.08 4.85 -8.42
CA SER A 64 0.83 6.11 -8.43
C SER A 64 -0.10 7.31 -8.60
N VAL A 65 0.36 8.46 -8.12
CA VAL A 65 -0.35 9.72 -8.34
C VAL A 65 -0.21 10.09 -9.83
N PRO A 66 -1.33 10.36 -10.52
CA PRO A 66 -1.29 10.69 -11.95
C PRO A 66 -0.39 11.89 -12.25
N ASN A 67 0.28 11.85 -13.41
CA ASN A 67 1.05 12.98 -13.92
C ASN A 67 0.09 14.01 -14.54
N ASN A 68 -0.69 14.68 -13.69
CA ASN A 68 -1.69 15.65 -14.06
C ASN A 68 -1.44 16.92 -13.23
N ASN A 69 -1.11 18.01 -13.90
CA ASN A 69 -0.75 19.26 -13.23
C ASN A 69 -1.87 19.81 -12.35
N LYS A 70 -3.12 19.72 -12.80
CA LYS A 70 -4.26 20.21 -12.04
C LYS A 70 -4.44 19.41 -10.74
N TYR A 71 -4.39 18.08 -10.84
CA TYR A 71 -4.51 17.19 -9.67
C TYR A 71 -3.33 17.42 -8.69
N ARG A 72 -2.11 17.50 -9.22
CA ARG A 72 -0.91 17.70 -8.40
C ARG A 72 -0.80 19.09 -7.79
N SER A 73 -1.55 20.08 -8.31
CA SER A 73 -1.57 21.44 -7.75
C SER A 73 -2.52 21.59 -6.57
N MET A 74 -3.43 20.65 -6.36
CA MET A 74 -4.44 20.72 -5.31
C MET A 74 -3.88 20.22 -3.97
N TYR A 75 -4.05 21.02 -2.92
CA TYR A 75 -3.71 20.58 -1.57
C TYR A 75 -4.69 19.48 -1.10
N PRO A 76 -4.25 18.40 -0.43
CA PRO A 76 -2.90 18.10 0.05
C PRO A 76 -2.00 17.38 -0.97
N VAL A 77 -2.48 17.06 -2.16
CA VAL A 77 -1.70 16.34 -3.19
C VAL A 77 -0.43 17.11 -3.53
N SER A 78 -0.53 18.42 -3.66
CA SER A 78 0.61 19.29 -4.03
C SER A 78 1.81 19.15 -3.08
N LYS A 79 1.57 18.86 -1.82
CA LYS A 79 2.62 18.71 -0.80
C LYS A 79 3.14 17.27 -0.66
N ASN A 80 2.39 16.29 -1.13
CA ASN A 80 2.64 14.89 -0.74
C ASN A 80 2.80 13.92 -1.91
N TRP A 81 2.48 14.30 -3.15
CA TRP A 81 2.45 13.33 -4.26
C TRP A 81 3.80 12.63 -4.51
N LYS A 82 4.91 13.37 -4.35
CA LYS A 82 6.25 12.77 -4.50
C LYS A 82 6.52 11.74 -3.40
N LYS A 83 6.09 12.03 -2.19
CA LYS A 83 6.23 11.11 -1.05
C LYS A 83 5.37 9.87 -1.23
N HIS A 84 4.15 10.02 -1.77
CA HIS A 84 3.28 8.89 -2.10
C HIS A 84 3.95 7.97 -3.13
N ASN A 85 4.41 8.53 -4.24
CA ASN A 85 5.07 7.76 -5.29
C ASN A 85 6.38 7.12 -4.81
N ASN A 86 7.15 7.82 -4.00
CA ASN A 86 8.38 7.28 -3.42
C ASN A 86 8.10 6.09 -2.49
N LEU A 87 7.08 6.20 -1.65
CA LEU A 87 6.66 5.10 -0.78
C LEU A 87 6.28 3.88 -1.62
N GLY A 88 5.40 4.05 -2.61
CA GLY A 88 4.95 2.96 -3.47
C GLY A 88 6.11 2.28 -4.21
N LYS A 89 6.99 3.07 -4.79
CA LYS A 89 8.18 2.57 -5.50
C LYS A 89 9.06 1.71 -4.59
N ASN A 90 9.33 2.18 -3.39
CA ASN A 90 10.18 1.44 -2.45
C ASN A 90 9.52 0.17 -1.95
N LEU A 91 8.21 0.17 -1.71
CA LEU A 91 7.48 -1.03 -1.30
C LEU A 91 7.47 -2.09 -2.40
N VAL A 92 7.22 -1.67 -3.65
CA VAL A 92 7.25 -2.60 -4.80
C VAL A 92 8.66 -3.15 -5.01
N ASN A 93 9.69 -2.34 -4.90
CA ASN A 93 11.07 -2.81 -5.02
C ASN A 93 11.42 -3.78 -3.89
N GLY A 94 10.95 -3.53 -2.67
CA GLY A 94 11.11 -4.46 -1.55
C GLY A 94 10.42 -5.79 -1.82
N MET A 95 9.19 -5.77 -2.32
CA MET A 95 8.46 -6.97 -2.68
C MET A 95 9.16 -7.75 -3.81
N ARG A 96 9.65 -7.04 -4.84
CA ARG A 96 10.42 -7.67 -5.92
C ARG A 96 11.66 -8.40 -5.37
N SER A 97 12.41 -7.78 -4.48
CA SER A 97 13.60 -8.39 -3.90
C SER A 97 13.28 -9.58 -2.99
N ALA A 98 12.06 -9.66 -2.45
CA ALA A 98 11.58 -10.78 -1.65
C ALA A 98 11.01 -11.93 -2.51
N GLY A 99 11.00 -11.80 -3.82
CA GLY A 99 10.52 -12.84 -4.73
C GLY A 99 9.03 -12.74 -5.07
N VAL A 100 8.38 -11.62 -4.78
CA VAL A 100 6.99 -11.38 -5.17
C VAL A 100 6.93 -11.04 -6.66
N LYS A 101 5.99 -11.66 -7.37
CA LYS A 101 5.73 -11.34 -8.78
C LYS A 101 5.22 -9.91 -8.90
N ILE A 102 5.80 -9.13 -9.83
CA ILE A 102 5.45 -7.73 -10.06
C ILE A 102 4.78 -7.58 -11.42
N TYR A 103 3.73 -6.76 -11.48
CA TYR A 103 3.02 -6.46 -12.71
C TYR A 103 3.66 -5.28 -13.44
N GLY A 104 4.05 -5.49 -14.69
CA GLY A 104 4.62 -4.43 -15.54
C GLY A 104 5.80 -3.72 -14.88
N SER A 105 5.78 -2.40 -14.88
CA SER A 105 6.80 -1.56 -14.23
C SER A 105 6.62 -1.49 -12.71
N GLY A 106 5.53 -2.03 -12.18
CA GLY A 106 5.22 -1.99 -10.75
C GLY A 106 4.31 -0.85 -10.33
N SER A 107 3.79 -0.06 -11.27
CA SER A 107 2.89 1.04 -10.95
C SER A 107 1.79 1.23 -11.99
N MET A 108 0.66 1.78 -11.56
CA MET A 108 -0.44 2.20 -12.41
C MET A 108 -0.97 3.53 -11.88
N ALA A 109 -1.12 4.52 -12.73
CA ALA A 109 -1.55 5.86 -12.32
C ALA A 109 -3.08 5.95 -12.26
N ILE A 110 -3.60 6.23 -11.06
CA ILE A 110 -5.03 6.42 -10.81
C ILE A 110 -5.17 7.49 -9.74
N ASP A 111 -6.11 8.43 -9.91
CA ASP A 111 -6.47 9.37 -8.86
C ASP A 111 -7.38 8.66 -7.85
N LEU A 112 -6.94 8.60 -6.59
CA LEU A 112 -7.66 7.90 -5.52
C LEU A 112 -8.08 8.88 -4.43
N THR A 113 -9.20 8.57 -3.78
CA THR A 113 -9.63 9.26 -2.56
C THR A 113 -8.51 9.29 -1.53
N GLN A 114 -7.81 8.18 -1.34
CA GLN A 114 -6.71 8.07 -0.39
C GLN A 114 -5.63 9.13 -0.63
N THR A 115 -5.12 9.26 -1.85
CA THR A 115 -4.09 10.25 -2.16
C THR A 115 -4.63 11.66 -2.26
N SER A 116 -5.92 11.82 -2.56
CA SER A 116 -6.57 13.14 -2.61
C SER A 116 -6.65 13.80 -1.23
N TYR A 117 -6.75 13.02 -0.17
CA TYR A 117 -6.95 13.54 1.20
C TYR A 117 -5.79 13.25 2.16
N SER A 118 -4.77 12.48 1.75
CA SER A 118 -3.65 12.14 2.64
C SER A 118 -2.71 13.31 2.86
N THR A 119 -2.36 13.53 4.13
CA THR A 119 -1.35 14.52 4.56
C THR A 119 -0.03 13.87 4.99
N ILE A 120 0.04 12.54 4.93
CA ILE A 120 1.23 11.73 5.19
C ILE A 120 1.51 10.88 3.95
N PRO A 121 2.74 10.34 3.80
CA PRO A 121 2.99 9.40 2.70
C PRO A 121 2.00 8.24 2.74
N SER A 122 1.32 8.02 1.63
CA SER A 122 0.18 7.11 1.56
C SER A 122 0.16 6.39 0.22
N VAL A 123 -0.10 5.09 0.25
CA VAL A 123 -0.13 4.28 -0.97
C VAL A 123 -1.17 3.18 -0.90
N ASP A 124 -1.75 2.89 -2.04
CA ASP A 124 -2.56 1.70 -2.29
C ASP A 124 -1.67 0.67 -3.00
N LEU A 125 -1.52 -0.50 -2.39
CA LEU A 125 -0.81 -1.63 -2.98
C LEU A 125 -1.80 -2.67 -3.44
N GLU A 126 -1.75 -2.97 -4.74
CA GLU A 126 -2.40 -4.14 -5.29
C GLU A 126 -1.38 -5.28 -5.26
N VAL A 127 -1.56 -6.26 -4.37
CA VAL A 127 -0.54 -7.30 -4.13
C VAL A 127 -0.68 -8.52 -5.05
N GLY A 128 -1.63 -8.47 -5.95
CA GLY A 128 -1.97 -9.51 -6.91
C GLY A 128 -3.41 -9.36 -7.32
N ASP A 129 -4.03 -10.44 -7.79
CA ASP A 129 -5.45 -10.45 -8.14
C ASP A 129 -6.14 -11.72 -7.63
N LYS A 130 -7.37 -11.96 -8.12
CA LYS A 130 -8.19 -13.09 -7.65
C LYS A 130 -7.55 -14.46 -7.89
N ARG A 131 -6.70 -14.58 -8.91
CA ARG A 131 -6.05 -15.86 -9.27
C ARG A 131 -4.61 -15.96 -8.79
N SER A 132 -4.09 -14.93 -8.13
CA SER A 132 -2.77 -14.98 -7.52
C SER A 132 -2.71 -16.01 -6.40
N ASP A 133 -1.51 -16.49 -6.09
CA ASP A 133 -1.33 -17.38 -4.94
C ASP A 133 -1.60 -16.62 -3.63
N HIS A 134 -2.57 -17.11 -2.85
CA HIS A 134 -2.95 -16.53 -1.56
C HIS A 134 -2.49 -17.41 -0.39
N SER A 135 -1.51 -18.29 -0.61
CA SER A 135 -0.97 -19.15 0.43
C SER A 135 -0.23 -18.35 1.49
N SER A 136 -0.12 -18.92 2.69
CA SER A 136 0.63 -18.30 3.80
C SER A 136 2.09 -18.01 3.41
N LYS A 137 2.69 -18.86 2.58
CA LYS A 137 4.05 -18.67 2.08
C LYS A 137 4.17 -17.38 1.24
N THR A 138 3.23 -17.16 0.32
CA THR A 138 3.23 -15.96 -0.51
C THR A 138 2.88 -14.70 0.31
N LEU A 139 1.92 -14.79 1.23
CA LEU A 139 1.61 -13.66 2.13
C LEU A 139 2.85 -13.25 2.94
N LYS A 140 3.63 -14.21 3.40
CA LYS A 140 4.86 -13.94 4.15
C LYS A 140 5.92 -13.25 3.29
N LYS A 141 6.07 -13.63 2.02
CA LYS A 141 6.96 -12.94 1.08
C LYS A 141 6.54 -11.48 0.87
N ILE A 142 5.24 -11.24 0.71
CA ILE A 142 4.71 -9.89 0.57
C ILE A 142 5.04 -9.07 1.82
N ALA A 143 4.80 -9.62 3.00
CA ALA A 143 5.07 -8.94 4.27
C ALA A 143 6.56 -8.60 4.43
N ILE A 144 7.44 -9.54 4.13
CA ILE A 144 8.90 -9.33 4.16
C ILE A 144 9.28 -8.22 3.17
N GLY A 145 8.71 -8.23 1.97
CA GLY A 145 8.96 -7.23 0.93
C GLY A 145 8.54 -5.83 1.36
N ILE A 146 7.37 -5.71 1.99
CA ILE A 146 6.90 -4.42 2.53
C ILE A 146 7.86 -3.91 3.60
N GLY A 147 8.31 -4.78 4.51
CA GLY A 147 9.30 -4.42 5.52
C GLY A 147 10.62 -3.93 4.91
N LYS A 148 11.11 -4.62 3.88
CA LYS A 148 12.32 -4.20 3.16
C LYS A 148 12.14 -2.82 2.53
N GLY A 149 10.99 -2.56 1.93
CA GLY A 149 10.70 -1.26 1.32
C GLY A 149 10.64 -0.15 2.34
N LEU A 150 9.97 -0.35 3.47
CA LEU A 150 9.91 0.63 4.55
C LEU A 150 11.29 0.91 5.15
N ASN A 151 12.13 -0.11 5.30
CA ASN A 151 13.48 0.08 5.83
C ASN A 151 14.36 0.97 4.94
N LYS A 152 14.04 1.11 3.67
CA LYS A 152 14.76 1.99 2.74
C LYS A 152 14.42 3.47 2.92
N ILE A 153 13.27 3.78 3.50
CA ILE A 153 12.77 5.16 3.58
C ILE A 153 12.64 5.68 5.02
N LYS A 154 12.92 4.85 6.00
CA LYS A 154 12.89 5.31 7.41
C LYS A 154 14.17 6.04 7.80
#